data_a1ff07b7293789767eb72a4387c852ef
#
_entry.id   a1ff07b7293789767eb72a4387c852ef
#
_cell.length_a   1.000
_cell.length_b   1.000
_cell.length_c   1.000
_cell.angle_alpha   90.00
_cell.angle_beta   90.00
_cell.angle_gamma   90.00
#
_symmetry.space_group_name_H-M   'P 1'
#
loop_
_entity.id
_entity.type
_entity.pdbx_description
1 polymer ?
#
loop_
_entity_poly.entity_id
_entity_poly.type
_entity_poly.pdbx_seq_one_letter_code
_entity_poly.pdbx_strand_id
1 'polypeptide(L)'
;MRRLIFVLILVSSFPNAIANMSQSKPEANKEDADFVAGKKAIERKDWKSAVDALSRALARMPESADIHNYLGYAYRHLDDLNLSFAHYKEALRIDPKHRGAHEYIGEAYLKAGQPDKAAEHLTRLEQICGKRCEEYQDLAKSIGAYQKGK
;
A
#
# COMPACT_ATOMS: atom_id res chain seq x y z
N MET A 1 49.87 69.83 20.57
CA MET A 1 48.79 69.92 19.53
C MET A 1 48.36 68.51 19.15
N ARG A 2 47.24 68.02 19.75
CA ARG A 2 46.73 66.66 19.53
C ARG A 2 45.55 66.76 18.57
N ARG A 3 45.70 66.23 17.37
CA ARG A 3 44.63 66.13 16.37
C ARG A 3 43.75 64.90 16.68
N LEU A 4 42.51 65.11 17.09
CA LEU A 4 41.49 64.09 17.21
C LEU A 4 40.94 63.80 15.81
N ILE A 5 41.10 62.53 15.40
CA ILE A 5 40.47 61.99 14.18
C ILE A 5 39.14 61.39 14.61
N PHE A 6 38.02 61.97 14.18
CA PHE A 6 36.71 61.39 14.29
C PHE A 6 36.51 60.33 13.18
N VAL A 7 36.43 59.08 13.59
CA VAL A 7 36.02 58.02 12.69
C VAL A 7 34.49 57.94 12.67
N LEU A 8 33.89 58.34 11.57
CA LEU A 8 32.44 58.19 11.33
C LEU A 8 32.14 56.72 10.97
N ILE A 9 31.52 55.99 11.90
CA ILE A 9 31.03 54.64 11.60
C ILE A 9 29.67 54.79 10.96
N LEU A 10 29.60 54.52 9.64
CA LEU A 10 28.34 54.38 8.87
C LEU A 10 27.74 53.04 9.22
N VAL A 11 26.71 53.04 10.06
CA VAL A 11 25.87 51.85 10.30
C VAL A 11 24.92 51.70 9.12
N SER A 12 25.22 50.81 8.20
CA SER A 12 24.32 50.43 7.13
C SER A 12 23.23 49.51 7.68
N SER A 13 22.03 50.06 7.83
CA SER A 13 20.83 49.31 8.18
C SER A 13 20.42 48.46 6.97
N PHE A 14 20.68 47.14 7.03
CA PHE A 14 20.05 46.21 6.11
C PHE A 14 18.61 45.94 6.56
N PRO A 15 17.61 46.11 5.69
CA PRO A 15 16.26 45.67 6.03
C PRO A 15 16.26 44.16 6.09
N ASN A 16 15.95 43.56 7.25
CA ASN A 16 15.60 42.17 7.41
C ASN A 16 14.36 41.90 6.56
N ALA A 17 14.57 41.36 5.36
CA ALA A 17 13.52 40.67 4.64
C ALA A 17 13.21 39.39 5.41
N ILE A 18 12.23 39.45 6.31
CA ILE A 18 11.62 38.27 6.89
C ILE A 18 10.88 37.61 5.72
N ALA A 19 11.57 36.65 5.09
CA ALA A 19 10.91 35.72 4.17
C ALA A 19 9.81 35.02 4.97
N ASN A 20 8.58 35.38 4.69
CA ASN A 20 7.39 34.72 5.20
C ASN A 20 7.37 33.32 4.58
N MET A 21 8.16 32.37 5.12
CA MET A 21 8.00 30.96 4.87
C MET A 21 6.64 30.61 5.47
N SER A 22 5.62 30.70 4.62
CA SER A 22 4.35 30.03 4.86
C SER A 22 4.68 28.58 5.12
N GLN A 23 4.81 28.23 6.39
CA GLN A 23 4.83 26.84 6.83
C GLN A 23 3.45 26.30 6.47
N SER A 24 3.35 25.67 5.30
CA SER A 24 2.23 24.81 5.00
C SER A 24 2.18 23.78 6.14
N LYS A 25 1.20 23.98 7.03
CA LYS A 25 0.82 23.00 8.04
C LYS A 25 0.77 21.64 7.33
N PRO A 26 1.43 20.58 7.85
CA PRO A 26 1.30 19.28 7.24
C PRO A 26 -0.18 18.97 7.14
N GLU A 27 -0.71 18.91 5.92
CA GLU A 27 -2.08 18.44 5.70
C GLU A 27 -2.16 17.04 6.31
N ALA A 28 -2.94 16.92 7.37
CA ALA A 28 -3.16 15.67 8.07
C ALA A 28 -3.59 14.62 7.04
N ASN A 29 -2.66 13.70 6.76
CA ASN A 29 -2.88 12.35 6.23
C ASN A 29 -4.01 12.21 5.20
N LYS A 30 -3.94 12.98 4.10
CA LYS A 30 -4.85 12.79 2.97
C LYS A 30 -4.41 11.52 2.26
N GLU A 31 -5.20 10.46 2.37
CA GLU A 31 -4.96 9.22 1.64
C GLU A 31 -4.80 9.52 0.14
N ASP A 32 -3.86 8.85 -0.53
CA ASP A 32 -3.61 9.09 -1.95
C ASP A 32 -4.90 8.95 -2.78
N ALA A 33 -5.20 9.93 -3.60
CA ALA A 33 -6.47 10.00 -4.33
C ALA A 33 -6.65 8.84 -5.33
N ASP A 34 -5.55 8.38 -5.96
CA ASP A 34 -5.61 7.23 -6.86
C ASP A 34 -5.75 5.92 -6.08
N PHE A 35 -5.16 5.82 -4.89
CA PHE A 35 -5.38 4.66 -4.03
C PHE A 35 -6.85 4.55 -3.60
N VAL A 36 -7.47 5.66 -3.18
CA VAL A 36 -8.90 5.72 -2.87
C VAL A 36 -9.75 5.37 -4.08
N ALA A 37 -9.40 5.91 -5.27
CA ALA A 37 -10.12 5.62 -6.51
C ALA A 37 -10.02 4.13 -6.88
N GLY A 38 -8.85 3.52 -6.69
CA GLY A 38 -8.63 2.10 -6.93
C GLY A 38 -9.47 1.21 -6.02
N LYS A 39 -9.53 1.49 -4.72
CA LYS A 39 -10.39 0.78 -3.77
C LYS A 39 -11.87 0.88 -4.16
N LYS A 40 -12.34 2.07 -4.51
CA LYS A 40 -13.72 2.26 -5.01
C LYS A 40 -14.02 1.52 -6.30
N ALA A 41 -13.04 1.38 -7.20
CA ALA A 41 -13.20 0.60 -8.41
C ALA A 41 -13.31 -0.90 -8.09
N ILE A 42 -12.55 -1.41 -7.11
CA ILE A 42 -12.69 -2.79 -6.60
C ILE A 42 -14.08 -3.05 -6.04
N GLU A 43 -14.62 -2.15 -5.23
CA GLU A 43 -15.98 -2.26 -4.68
C GLU A 43 -17.04 -2.38 -5.79
N ARG A 44 -16.86 -1.67 -6.91
CA ARG A 44 -17.73 -1.74 -8.09
C ARG A 44 -17.39 -2.89 -9.03
N LYS A 45 -16.39 -3.71 -8.70
CA LYS A 45 -15.87 -4.79 -9.56
C LYS A 45 -15.37 -4.31 -10.92
N ASP A 46 -14.94 -3.06 -11.01
CA ASP A 46 -14.31 -2.47 -12.18
C ASP A 46 -12.78 -2.70 -12.08
N TRP A 47 -12.39 -3.92 -12.43
CA TRP A 47 -11.02 -4.40 -12.23
C TRP A 47 -9.99 -3.63 -13.07
N LYS A 48 -10.37 -3.21 -14.29
CA LYS A 48 -9.48 -2.44 -15.16
C LYS A 48 -9.21 -1.06 -14.58
N SER A 49 -10.27 -0.33 -14.21
CA SER A 49 -10.12 0.97 -13.54
C SER A 49 -9.38 0.86 -12.20
N ALA A 50 -9.56 -0.26 -11.48
CA ALA A 50 -8.81 -0.52 -10.26
C ALA A 50 -7.30 -0.63 -10.53
N VAL A 51 -6.91 -1.43 -11.52
CA VAL A 51 -5.50 -1.58 -11.93
C VAL A 51 -4.92 -0.23 -12.35
N ASP A 52 -5.62 0.54 -13.18
CA ASP A 52 -5.13 1.84 -13.66
C ASP A 52 -4.90 2.82 -12.51
N ALA A 53 -5.84 2.95 -11.60
CA ALA A 53 -5.73 3.85 -10.45
C ALA A 53 -4.64 3.38 -9.47
N LEU A 54 -4.64 2.09 -9.10
CA LEU A 54 -3.66 1.54 -8.18
C LEU A 54 -2.24 1.60 -8.73
N SER A 55 -2.05 1.44 -10.05
CA SER A 55 -0.74 1.58 -10.68
C SER A 55 -0.20 3.01 -10.59
N ARG A 56 -1.06 4.02 -10.74
CA ARG A 56 -0.65 5.42 -10.51
C ARG A 56 -0.32 5.70 -9.06
N ALA A 57 -1.07 5.12 -8.12
CA ALA A 57 -0.76 5.21 -6.70
C ALA A 57 0.59 4.52 -6.38
N LEU A 58 0.82 3.33 -6.94
CA LEU A 58 2.06 2.57 -6.75
C LEU A 58 3.30 3.33 -7.24
N ALA A 59 3.19 4.08 -8.36
CA ALA A 59 4.28 4.89 -8.88
C ALA A 59 4.77 5.96 -7.86
N ARG A 60 3.90 6.40 -6.96
CA ARG A 60 4.23 7.35 -5.89
C ARG A 60 4.59 6.66 -4.56
N MET A 61 4.08 5.46 -4.34
CA MET A 61 4.25 4.70 -3.10
C MET A 61 4.69 3.25 -3.40
N PRO A 62 5.90 3.04 -3.97
CA PRO A 62 6.34 1.74 -4.47
C PRO A 62 6.50 0.67 -3.36
N GLU A 63 6.68 1.08 -2.12
CA GLU A 63 6.81 0.19 -0.96
C GLU A 63 5.49 0.07 -0.16
N SER A 64 4.33 0.23 -0.81
CA SER A 64 3.04 0.04 -0.16
C SER A 64 2.53 -1.40 -0.33
N ALA A 65 2.57 -2.17 0.77
CA ALA A 65 2.04 -3.53 0.79
C ALA A 65 0.54 -3.58 0.44
N ASP A 66 -0.24 -2.60 0.92
CA ASP A 66 -1.67 -2.50 0.61
C ASP A 66 -1.93 -2.32 -0.88
N ILE A 67 -1.19 -1.42 -1.56
CA ILE A 67 -1.38 -1.19 -3.00
C ILE A 67 -1.04 -2.45 -3.78
N HIS A 68 0.08 -3.10 -3.45
CA HIS A 68 0.43 -4.38 -4.05
C HIS A 68 -0.64 -5.44 -3.80
N ASN A 69 -1.18 -5.55 -2.60
CA ASN A 69 -2.26 -6.47 -2.27
C ASN A 69 -3.51 -6.22 -3.13
N TYR A 70 -3.95 -4.97 -3.27
CA TYR A 70 -5.11 -4.63 -4.10
C TYR A 70 -4.87 -4.83 -5.60
N LEU A 71 -3.66 -4.59 -6.11
CA LEU A 71 -3.29 -4.92 -7.48
C LEU A 71 -3.34 -6.44 -7.72
N GLY A 72 -2.79 -7.22 -6.80
CA GLY A 72 -2.88 -8.69 -6.85
C GLY A 72 -4.33 -9.17 -6.90
N TYR A 73 -5.21 -8.56 -6.10
CA TYR A 73 -6.64 -8.85 -6.08
C TYR A 73 -7.31 -8.53 -7.42
N ALA A 74 -7.07 -7.34 -7.96
CA ALA A 74 -7.64 -6.92 -9.25
C ALA A 74 -7.18 -7.83 -10.40
N TYR A 75 -5.88 -8.15 -10.48
CA TYR A 75 -5.35 -9.06 -11.50
C TYR A 75 -5.89 -10.48 -11.38
N ARG A 76 -6.12 -11.00 -10.16
CA ARG A 76 -6.77 -12.29 -9.96
C ARG A 76 -8.17 -12.33 -10.56
N HIS A 77 -8.92 -11.23 -10.45
CA HIS A 77 -10.25 -11.10 -11.03
C HIS A 77 -10.24 -10.87 -12.55
N LEU A 78 -9.13 -10.39 -13.10
CA LEU A 78 -8.88 -10.29 -14.55
C LEU A 78 -8.33 -11.61 -15.14
N ASP A 79 -8.22 -12.68 -14.34
CA ASP A 79 -7.63 -13.97 -14.71
C ASP A 79 -6.12 -13.93 -15.02
N ASP A 80 -5.44 -12.82 -14.75
CA ASP A 80 -3.98 -12.71 -14.84
C ASP A 80 -3.32 -13.18 -13.54
N LEU A 81 -3.24 -14.50 -13.37
CA LEU A 81 -2.63 -15.08 -12.18
C LEU A 81 -1.13 -14.77 -12.06
N ASN A 82 -0.43 -14.54 -13.18
CA ASN A 82 1.01 -14.23 -13.14
C ASN A 82 1.26 -12.89 -12.47
N LEU A 83 0.57 -11.83 -12.90
CA LEU A 83 0.66 -10.51 -12.29
C LEU A 83 0.08 -10.52 -10.87
N SER A 84 -1.01 -11.25 -10.64
CA SER A 84 -1.59 -11.42 -9.31
C SER A 84 -0.57 -11.95 -8.31
N PHE A 85 0.10 -13.07 -8.63
CA PHE A 85 1.13 -13.64 -7.77
C PHE A 85 2.34 -12.72 -7.59
N ALA A 86 2.77 -12.01 -8.64
CA ALA A 86 3.87 -11.07 -8.54
C ALA A 86 3.57 -9.98 -7.50
N HIS A 87 2.37 -9.41 -7.56
CA HIS A 87 1.96 -8.35 -6.64
C HIS A 87 1.76 -8.89 -5.21
N TYR A 88 1.10 -10.03 -5.00
CA TYR A 88 0.97 -10.58 -3.65
C TYR A 88 2.30 -10.93 -3.00
N LYS A 89 3.24 -11.49 -3.77
CA LYS A 89 4.59 -11.77 -3.26
C LYS A 89 5.32 -10.51 -2.86
N GLU A 90 5.14 -9.44 -3.61
CA GLU A 90 5.73 -8.15 -3.27
C GLU A 90 5.08 -7.54 -2.02
N ALA A 91 3.75 -7.62 -1.88
CA ALA A 91 3.07 -7.23 -0.65
C ALA A 91 3.64 -7.97 0.58
N LEU A 92 3.85 -9.29 0.46
CA LEU A 92 4.41 -10.11 1.53
C LEU A 92 5.93 -9.94 1.74
N ARG A 93 6.66 -9.47 0.73
CA ARG A 93 8.07 -9.04 0.90
C ARG A 93 8.15 -7.78 1.75
N ILE A 94 7.24 -6.82 1.50
CA ILE A 94 7.18 -5.53 2.22
C ILE A 94 6.63 -5.73 3.63
N ASP A 95 5.51 -6.43 3.76
CA ASP A 95 4.90 -6.78 5.04
C ASP A 95 4.64 -8.31 5.13
N PRO A 96 5.56 -9.08 5.73
CA PRO A 96 5.40 -10.52 5.89
C PRO A 96 4.22 -10.95 6.78
N LYS A 97 3.55 -10.01 7.45
CA LYS A 97 2.37 -10.26 8.28
C LYS A 97 1.08 -9.67 7.71
N HIS A 98 1.11 -9.21 6.46
CA HIS A 98 -0.05 -8.64 5.80
C HIS A 98 -1.16 -9.68 5.62
N ARG A 99 -2.17 -9.63 6.48
CA ARG A 99 -3.23 -10.65 6.56
C ARG A 99 -3.98 -10.80 5.24
N GLY A 100 -4.47 -9.70 4.66
CA GLY A 100 -5.18 -9.73 3.38
C GLY A 100 -4.34 -10.30 2.23
N ALA A 101 -3.01 -10.07 2.21
CA ALA A 101 -2.15 -10.67 1.19
C ALA A 101 -2.00 -12.19 1.37
N HIS A 102 -1.94 -12.67 2.61
CA HIS A 102 -1.95 -14.12 2.87
C HIS A 102 -3.28 -14.77 2.48
N GLU A 103 -4.41 -14.14 2.78
CA GLU A 103 -5.74 -14.62 2.37
C GLU A 103 -5.82 -14.69 0.85
N TYR A 104 -5.58 -13.57 0.16
CA TYR A 104 -5.84 -13.47 -1.28
C TYR A 104 -4.86 -14.24 -2.15
N ILE A 105 -3.58 -14.37 -1.75
CA ILE A 105 -2.66 -15.27 -2.44
C ILE A 105 -3.05 -16.74 -2.23
N GLY A 106 -3.58 -17.09 -1.05
CA GLY A 106 -4.15 -18.42 -0.81
C GLY A 106 -5.29 -18.73 -1.76
N GLU A 107 -6.23 -17.80 -1.93
CA GLU A 107 -7.31 -17.93 -2.92
C GLU A 107 -6.79 -18.00 -4.37
N ALA A 108 -5.75 -17.24 -4.71
CA ALA A 108 -5.10 -17.34 -6.02
C ALA A 108 -4.49 -18.72 -6.25
N TYR A 109 -3.90 -19.34 -5.22
CA TYR A 109 -3.41 -20.72 -5.30
C TYR A 109 -4.52 -21.74 -5.49
N LEU A 110 -5.69 -21.58 -4.86
CA LEU A 110 -6.85 -22.42 -5.12
C LEU A 110 -7.30 -22.31 -6.57
N LYS A 111 -7.39 -21.09 -7.09
CA LYS A 111 -7.72 -20.83 -8.51
C LYS A 111 -6.70 -21.46 -9.46
N ALA A 112 -5.43 -21.51 -9.09
CA ALA A 112 -4.35 -22.17 -9.83
C ALA A 112 -4.29 -23.71 -9.64
N GLY A 113 -5.22 -24.31 -8.88
CA GLY A 113 -5.23 -25.74 -8.62
C GLY A 113 -4.13 -26.22 -7.64
N GLN A 114 -3.62 -25.34 -6.77
CA GLN A 114 -2.53 -25.60 -5.84
C GLN A 114 -2.99 -25.48 -4.38
N PRO A 115 -3.90 -26.34 -3.88
CA PRO A 115 -4.51 -26.23 -2.56
C PRO A 115 -3.49 -26.36 -1.42
N ASP A 116 -2.39 -27.10 -1.60
CA ASP A 116 -1.37 -27.25 -0.57
C ASP A 116 -0.71 -25.91 -0.24
N LYS A 117 -0.44 -25.09 -1.26
CA LYS A 117 0.09 -23.73 -1.05
C LYS A 117 -0.94 -22.82 -0.38
N ALA A 118 -2.22 -22.95 -0.70
CA ALA A 118 -3.26 -22.22 0.02
C ALA A 118 -3.27 -22.59 1.51
N ALA A 119 -3.10 -23.87 1.85
CA ALA A 119 -3.01 -24.34 3.24
C ALA A 119 -1.78 -23.79 3.99
N GLU A 120 -0.65 -23.60 3.29
CA GLU A 120 0.52 -22.92 3.89
C GLU A 120 0.18 -21.49 4.32
N HIS A 121 -0.52 -20.73 3.47
CA HIS A 121 -0.95 -19.37 3.80
C HIS A 121 -2.00 -19.33 4.92
N LEU A 122 -2.90 -20.32 4.98
CA LEU A 122 -3.84 -20.48 6.10
C LEU A 122 -3.09 -20.70 7.43
N THR A 123 -2.03 -21.52 7.42
CA THR A 123 -1.17 -21.72 8.58
C THR A 123 -0.46 -20.43 9.00
N ARG A 124 -0.04 -19.61 8.03
CA ARG A 124 0.54 -18.29 8.34
C ARG A 124 -0.48 -17.36 9.00
N LEU A 125 -1.71 -17.31 8.50
CA LEU A 125 -2.79 -16.52 9.11
C LEU A 125 -3.08 -16.97 10.54
N GLU A 126 -3.10 -18.29 10.81
CA GLU A 126 -3.25 -18.80 12.17
C GLU A 126 -2.17 -18.27 13.12
N GLN A 127 -0.91 -18.22 12.64
CA GLN A 127 0.23 -17.71 13.41
C GLN A 127 0.16 -16.18 13.63
N ILE A 128 -0.36 -15.43 12.65
CA ILE A 128 -0.40 -13.96 12.67
C ILE A 128 -1.55 -13.44 13.54
N CYS A 129 -2.75 -13.99 13.39
CA CYS A 129 -3.97 -13.46 14.01
C CYS A 129 -4.87 -14.52 14.66
N GLY A 130 -4.53 -15.81 14.54
CA GLY A 130 -5.32 -16.90 15.10
C GLY A 130 -6.55 -17.25 14.25
N LYS A 131 -7.23 -18.35 14.64
CA LYS A 131 -8.36 -18.89 13.86
C LYS A 131 -9.63 -18.05 13.86
N ARG A 132 -9.69 -16.99 14.67
CA ARG A 132 -10.87 -16.14 14.81
C ARG A 132 -10.81 -14.87 13.96
N CYS A 133 -9.69 -14.56 13.31
CA CYS A 133 -9.63 -13.41 12.42
C CYS A 133 -10.35 -13.72 11.10
N GLU A 134 -10.87 -12.68 10.48
CA GLU A 134 -11.70 -12.76 9.27
C GLU A 134 -10.93 -13.45 8.13
N GLU A 135 -9.71 -13.03 7.88
CA GLU A 135 -8.87 -13.52 6.79
C GLU A 135 -8.57 -15.02 6.90
N TYR A 136 -8.37 -15.52 8.14
CA TYR A 136 -8.22 -16.96 8.36
C TYR A 136 -9.52 -17.71 8.05
N GLN A 137 -10.66 -17.19 8.53
CA GLN A 137 -11.97 -17.85 8.33
C GLN A 137 -12.35 -17.89 6.86
N ASP A 138 -12.11 -16.81 6.12
CA ASP A 138 -12.46 -16.70 4.71
C ASP A 138 -11.59 -17.63 3.86
N LEU A 139 -10.27 -17.69 4.11
CA LEU A 139 -9.41 -18.63 3.41
C LEU A 139 -9.72 -20.08 3.77
N ALA A 140 -10.00 -20.39 5.04
CA ALA A 140 -10.40 -21.74 5.47
C ALA A 140 -11.69 -22.20 4.80
N LYS A 141 -12.68 -21.29 4.68
CA LYS A 141 -13.92 -21.54 3.95
C LYS A 141 -13.67 -21.79 2.46
N SER A 142 -12.82 -21.00 1.83
CA SER A 142 -12.45 -21.15 0.42
C SER A 142 -11.77 -22.49 0.14
N ILE A 143 -10.85 -22.93 1.01
CA ILE A 143 -10.19 -24.25 0.94
C ILE A 143 -11.24 -25.36 1.09
N GLY A 144 -12.14 -25.27 2.07
CA GLY A 144 -13.19 -26.26 2.29
C GLY A 144 -14.17 -26.38 1.11
N ALA A 145 -14.50 -25.25 0.48
CA ALA A 145 -15.31 -25.23 -0.74
C ALA A 145 -14.61 -25.91 -1.94
N TYR A 146 -13.32 -25.60 -2.13
CA TYR A 146 -12.49 -26.21 -3.16
C TYR A 146 -12.41 -27.75 -3.04
N GLN A 147 -12.27 -28.25 -1.81
CA GLN A 147 -12.22 -29.70 -1.54
C GLN A 147 -13.53 -30.43 -1.84
N LYS A 148 -14.67 -29.76 -1.63
CA LYS A 148 -16.01 -30.34 -1.90
C LYS A 148 -16.37 -30.30 -3.38
N GLY A 149 -15.76 -29.44 -4.17
CA GLY A 149 -16.03 -29.31 -5.60
C GLY A 149 -15.20 -30.23 -6.50
N LYS A 150 -14.34 -31.06 -5.90
CA LYS A 150 -13.58 -32.13 -6.56
C LYS A 150 -14.26 -33.47 -6.35
#